data_577444e820f9c923a72e923cb086ce49
#
_entry.id   577444e820f9c923a72e923cb086ce49
#
_cell.length_a   1.000
_cell.length_b   1.000
_cell.length_c   1.000
_cell.angle_alpha   90.00
_cell.angle_beta   90.00
_cell.angle_gamma   90.00
#
_symmetry.space_group_name_H-M   'P 1'
#
loop_
_entity.id
_entity.type
_entity.pdbx_description
1 polymer ?
#
loop_
_entity_poly.entity_id
_entity_poly.type
_entity_poly.pdbx_seq_one_letter_code
_entity_poly.pdbx_strand_id
1 'polypeptide(L)'
;MRIKYRILKENGAKPSFKGQEGFEGSKPYPATICASVNNQVIHGIPGSYKLQEGDIISIDMGALKNGYHGDAARTFAVGRISEEAQKLIDVTRECFFEGIKMAKVGCRLSDLSNAIQQ
;
A
#
# COMPACT_ATOMS: atom_id res chain seq x y z
N MET A 1 13.04 4.49 8.27
CA MET A 1 13.28 4.28 6.83
C MET A 1 14.46 3.37 6.50
N ARG A 2 15.55 3.33 7.26
CA ARG A 2 16.74 2.48 7.03
C ARG A 2 16.47 0.97 7.10
N ILE A 3 15.59 0.49 7.99
CA ILE A 3 15.35 -0.95 8.24
C ILE A 3 14.76 -1.65 7.02
N LYS A 4 13.75 -1.08 6.37
CA LYS A 4 13.05 -1.72 5.23
C LYS A 4 13.94 -1.83 3.99
N TYR A 5 14.71 -0.80 3.68
CA TYR A 5 15.70 -0.86 2.60
C TYR A 5 16.77 -1.94 2.87
N ARG A 6 17.20 -2.08 4.12
CA ARG A 6 18.15 -3.12 4.53
C ARG A 6 17.61 -4.52 4.28
N ILE A 7 16.36 -4.79 4.69
CA ILE A 7 15.71 -6.09 4.50
C ILE A 7 15.62 -6.46 3.02
N LEU A 8 15.21 -5.53 2.15
CA LEU A 8 15.19 -5.76 0.70
C LEU A 8 16.57 -6.14 0.18
N LYS A 9 17.60 -5.37 0.54
CA LYS A 9 18.98 -5.58 0.10
C LYS A 9 19.53 -6.93 0.58
N GLU A 10 19.31 -7.29 1.85
CA GLU A 10 19.72 -8.56 2.44
C GLU A 10 19.09 -9.76 1.73
N ASN A 11 17.92 -9.58 1.14
CA ASN A 11 17.20 -10.60 0.37
C ASN A 11 17.40 -10.50 -1.16
N GLY A 12 18.36 -9.70 -1.63
CA GLY A 12 18.66 -9.54 -3.05
C GLY A 12 17.55 -8.85 -3.85
N ALA A 13 16.70 -8.08 -3.18
CA ALA A 13 15.61 -7.32 -3.78
C ALA A 13 15.90 -5.80 -3.82
N LYS A 14 15.22 -5.11 -4.71
CA LYS A 14 15.23 -3.64 -4.83
C LYS A 14 13.84 -3.08 -4.50
N PRO A 15 13.74 -1.84 -3.96
CA PRO A 15 12.44 -1.20 -3.79
C PRO A 15 11.83 -0.86 -5.16
N SER A 16 10.55 -1.16 -5.35
CA SER A 16 9.85 -0.87 -6.60
C SER A 16 9.53 0.61 -6.76
N PHE A 17 9.24 1.33 -5.67
CA PHE A 17 8.72 2.70 -5.72
C PHE A 17 9.80 3.77 -5.76
N LYS A 18 10.92 3.55 -5.07
CA LYS A 18 12.00 4.55 -4.98
C LYS A 18 12.62 4.83 -6.34
N GLY A 19 12.55 6.09 -6.75
CA GLY A 19 13.07 6.55 -8.04
C GLY A 19 12.08 6.41 -9.19
N GLN A 20 10.84 5.95 -8.95
CA GLN A 20 9.76 5.98 -9.94
C GLN A 20 9.50 7.42 -10.37
N GLU A 21 9.50 7.63 -11.68
CA GLU A 21 9.15 8.91 -12.27
C GLU A 21 7.65 9.17 -12.10
N GLY A 22 7.32 10.38 -11.71
CA GLY A 22 5.95 10.86 -11.66
C GLY A 22 5.52 11.49 -12.99
N PHE A 23 4.47 12.32 -12.93
CA PHE A 23 4.06 13.12 -14.07
C PHE A 23 5.17 14.10 -14.48
N GLU A 24 5.17 14.52 -15.74
CA GLU A 24 6.14 15.47 -16.31
C GLU A 24 6.35 16.67 -15.37
N GLY A 25 7.62 16.94 -15.04
CA GLY A 25 8.01 18.00 -14.10
C GLY A 25 7.99 17.64 -12.61
N SER A 26 7.52 16.45 -12.22
CA SER A 26 7.57 15.99 -10.84
C SER A 26 8.92 15.34 -10.51
N LYS A 27 9.31 15.43 -9.22
CA LYS A 27 10.50 14.72 -8.73
C LYS A 27 10.20 13.23 -8.60
N PRO A 28 11.20 12.35 -8.86
CA PRO A 28 11.05 10.91 -8.63
C PRO A 28 10.64 10.60 -7.18
N TYR A 29 9.85 9.54 -6.99
CA TYR A 29 9.38 9.15 -5.65
C TYR A 29 10.57 8.88 -4.71
N PRO A 30 10.66 9.56 -3.56
CA PRO A 30 11.91 9.58 -2.77
C PRO A 30 12.06 8.40 -1.81
N ALA A 31 11.00 7.62 -1.56
CA ALA A 31 10.95 6.66 -0.47
C ALA A 31 10.86 5.20 -0.95
N THR A 32 11.21 4.27 -0.08
CA THR A 32 11.15 2.82 -0.34
C THR A 32 9.73 2.26 -0.23
N ILE A 33 8.87 2.94 0.52
CA ILE A 33 7.47 2.57 0.77
C ILE A 33 6.60 3.81 0.72
N CYS A 34 5.30 3.64 0.51
CA CYS A 34 4.32 4.67 0.85
C CYS A 34 3.82 4.46 2.29
N ALA A 35 3.57 5.56 2.98
CA ALA A 35 3.01 5.57 4.33
C ALA A 35 1.98 6.68 4.42
N SER A 36 0.72 6.31 4.26
CA SER A 36 -0.41 7.25 4.20
C SER A 36 -1.16 7.22 5.52
N VAL A 37 -1.20 8.36 6.20
CA VAL A 37 -1.81 8.50 7.55
C VAL A 37 -3.14 9.20 7.42
N ASN A 38 -4.18 8.65 8.05
CA ASN A 38 -5.52 9.22 8.15
C ASN A 38 -6.08 9.64 6.78
N ASN A 39 -6.22 10.94 6.52
CA ASN A 39 -6.81 11.49 5.31
C ASN A 39 -5.91 11.39 4.05
N GLN A 40 -4.69 10.92 4.20
CA GLN A 40 -3.85 10.61 3.05
C GLN A 40 -4.33 9.32 2.39
N VAL A 41 -4.95 9.43 1.22
CA VAL A 41 -5.58 8.28 0.55
C VAL A 41 -4.52 7.26 0.12
N ILE A 42 -3.52 7.70 -0.67
CA ILE A 42 -2.42 6.87 -1.19
C ILE A 42 -1.14 7.69 -1.33
N HIS A 43 -0.03 7.00 -1.58
CA HIS A 43 1.27 7.57 -1.96
C HIS A 43 1.87 8.54 -0.93
N GLY A 44 1.46 8.47 0.33
CA GLY A 44 2.04 9.27 1.39
C GLY A 44 3.55 9.05 1.50
N ILE A 45 4.32 10.16 1.49
CA ILE A 45 5.78 10.08 1.66
C ILE A 45 6.07 9.95 3.15
N PRO A 46 6.82 8.90 3.58
CA PRO A 46 7.20 8.76 4.98
C PRO A 46 7.96 9.99 5.48
N GLY A 47 7.46 10.61 6.52
CA GLY A 47 8.00 11.83 7.11
C GLY A 47 8.39 11.68 8.58
N SER A 48 8.43 12.79 9.30
CA SER A 48 8.74 12.88 10.73
C SER A 48 7.50 12.82 11.63
N TYR A 49 6.31 12.69 11.06
CA TYR A 49 5.08 12.54 11.83
C TYR A 49 5.17 11.34 12.77
N LYS A 50 4.87 11.56 14.02
CA LYS A 50 4.81 10.51 15.04
C LYS A 50 3.38 10.05 15.16
N LEU A 51 3.14 8.79 14.87
CA LEU A 51 1.81 8.18 14.98
C LEU A 51 1.28 8.33 16.40
N GLN A 52 0.01 8.68 16.51
CA GLN A 52 -0.72 8.87 17.75
C GLN A 52 -1.82 7.83 17.90
N GLU A 53 -2.27 7.61 19.12
CA GLU A 53 -3.45 6.77 19.36
C GLU A 53 -4.66 7.36 18.63
N GLY A 54 -5.40 6.52 17.94
CA GLY A 54 -6.52 6.92 17.08
C GLY A 54 -6.17 7.05 15.61
N ASP A 55 -4.87 7.09 15.26
CA ASP A 55 -4.47 7.11 13.85
C ASP A 55 -4.71 5.77 13.16
N ILE A 56 -4.94 5.84 11.84
CA ILE A 56 -4.78 4.71 10.94
C ILE A 56 -3.64 5.00 9.97
N ILE A 57 -2.85 3.99 9.62
CA ILE A 57 -1.76 4.13 8.67
C ILE A 57 -1.81 3.03 7.62
N SER A 58 -1.90 3.42 6.35
CA SER A 58 -1.75 2.51 5.22
C SER A 58 -0.30 2.46 4.80
N ILE A 59 0.29 1.28 4.88
CA ILE A 59 1.66 1.01 4.43
C ILE A 59 1.57 0.21 3.15
N ASP A 60 2.18 0.73 2.10
CA ASP A 60 2.26 0.12 0.79
C ASP A 60 3.73 -0.05 0.40
N MET A 61 4.08 -1.23 -0.08
CA MET A 61 5.46 -1.57 -0.41
C MET A 61 5.54 -2.50 -1.61
N GLY A 62 6.42 -2.14 -2.54
CA GLY A 62 6.77 -2.97 -3.68
C GLY A 62 8.23 -3.44 -3.61
N ALA A 63 8.47 -4.68 -4.00
CA ALA A 63 9.79 -5.29 -4.09
C ALA A 63 10.03 -5.87 -5.48
N LEU A 64 11.14 -5.50 -6.09
CA LEU A 64 11.61 -6.08 -7.36
C LEU A 64 12.69 -7.13 -7.08
N LYS A 65 12.44 -8.37 -7.48
CA LYS A 65 13.40 -9.47 -7.38
C LYS A 65 13.31 -10.36 -8.61
N ASN A 66 14.46 -10.73 -9.18
CA ASN A 66 14.57 -11.62 -10.34
C ASN A 66 13.72 -11.15 -11.56
N GLY A 67 13.54 -9.85 -11.75
CA GLY A 67 12.73 -9.27 -12.82
C GLY A 67 11.23 -9.19 -12.54
N TYR A 68 10.76 -9.65 -11.37
CA TYR A 68 9.35 -9.62 -10.99
C TYR A 68 9.10 -8.63 -9.86
N HIS A 69 7.96 -7.94 -9.92
CA HIS A 69 7.49 -7.07 -8.86
C HIS A 69 6.49 -7.83 -7.98
N GLY A 70 6.68 -7.76 -6.67
CA GLY A 70 5.66 -8.07 -5.67
C GLY A 70 5.21 -6.79 -5.03
N ASP A 71 3.92 -6.62 -4.84
CA ASP A 71 3.30 -5.43 -4.30
C ASP A 71 2.28 -5.80 -3.22
N ALA A 72 2.28 -5.08 -2.12
CA ALA A 72 1.38 -5.32 -1.00
C ALA A 72 1.10 -4.07 -0.19
N ALA A 73 -0.16 -3.81 0.08
CA ALA A 73 -0.61 -2.74 0.95
C ALA A 73 -1.47 -3.27 2.11
N ARG A 74 -1.35 -2.63 3.27
CA ARG A 74 -2.19 -2.92 4.43
C ARG A 74 -2.34 -1.70 5.32
N THR A 75 -3.55 -1.51 5.84
CA THR A 75 -3.85 -0.48 6.84
C THR A 75 -3.78 -1.04 8.25
N PHE A 76 -3.18 -0.30 9.16
CA PHE A 76 -3.01 -0.66 10.56
C PHE A 76 -3.60 0.43 11.45
N ALA A 77 -4.27 0.01 12.51
CA ALA A 77 -4.70 0.87 13.60
C ALA A 77 -3.54 1.18 14.55
N VAL A 78 -3.52 2.38 15.10
CA VAL A 78 -2.59 2.79 16.16
C VAL A 78 -3.37 2.96 17.46
N GLY A 79 -3.25 1.99 18.34
CA GLY A 79 -4.06 1.95 19.57
C GLY A 79 -5.54 1.75 19.29
N ARG A 80 -6.39 2.49 20.02
CA ARG A 80 -7.85 2.49 19.80
C ARG A 80 -8.22 3.48 18.74
N ILE A 81 -8.92 3.02 17.71
CA ILE A 81 -9.44 3.86 16.63
C ILE A 81 -10.97 3.98 16.74
N SER A 82 -11.57 4.89 15.98
CA SER A 82 -13.03 5.01 15.91
C SER A 82 -13.67 3.78 15.25
N GLU A 83 -14.94 3.52 15.57
CA GLU A 83 -15.72 2.46 14.93
C GLU A 83 -15.82 2.66 13.40
N GLU A 84 -15.94 3.91 12.97
CA GLU A 84 -15.96 4.25 11.54
C GLU A 84 -14.64 3.89 10.85
N ALA A 85 -13.49 4.20 11.46
CA ALA A 85 -12.19 3.85 10.92
C ALA A 85 -11.98 2.32 10.91
N GLN A 86 -12.42 1.63 11.95
CA GLN A 86 -12.37 0.17 11.99
C GLN A 86 -13.23 -0.45 10.89
N LYS A 87 -14.46 0.02 10.74
CA LYS A 87 -15.37 -0.42 9.67
C LYS A 87 -14.75 -0.20 8.28
N LEU A 88 -14.12 0.97 8.05
CA LEU A 88 -13.44 1.25 6.78
C LEU A 88 -12.33 0.23 6.49
N ILE A 89 -11.51 -0.10 7.49
CA ILE A 89 -10.44 -1.11 7.35
C ILE A 89 -11.03 -2.48 7.01
N ASP A 90 -12.08 -2.89 7.73
CA ASP A 90 -12.69 -4.21 7.57
C ASP A 90 -13.35 -4.36 6.21
N VAL A 91 -14.17 -3.37 5.79
CA VAL A 91 -14.84 -3.37 4.48
C VAL A 91 -13.82 -3.35 3.34
N THR A 92 -12.78 -2.50 3.44
CA THR A 92 -11.73 -2.45 2.40
C THR A 92 -10.99 -3.79 2.27
N ARG A 93 -10.75 -4.45 3.39
CA ARG A 93 -10.16 -5.79 3.40
C ARG A 93 -11.08 -6.83 2.76
N GLU A 94 -12.38 -6.77 3.05
CA GLU A 94 -13.39 -7.66 2.45
C GLU A 94 -13.46 -7.45 0.93
N CYS A 95 -13.54 -6.20 0.47
CA CYS A 95 -13.50 -5.85 -0.95
C CYS A 95 -12.30 -6.45 -1.68
N PHE A 96 -11.11 -6.44 -1.06
CA PHE A 96 -9.94 -7.09 -1.64
C PHE A 96 -10.16 -8.59 -1.84
N PHE A 97 -10.69 -9.29 -0.84
CA PHE A 97 -10.92 -10.73 -0.95
C PHE A 97 -12.04 -11.08 -1.92
N GLU A 98 -13.06 -10.25 -2.04
CA GLU A 98 -14.09 -10.41 -3.07
C GLU A 98 -13.52 -10.20 -4.48
N GLY A 99 -12.73 -9.14 -4.66
CA GLY A 99 -12.06 -8.87 -5.93
C GLY A 99 -11.15 -10.01 -6.38
N ILE A 100 -10.32 -10.55 -5.48
CA ILE A 100 -9.36 -11.60 -5.84
C ILE A 100 -10.01 -12.92 -6.27
N LYS A 101 -11.27 -13.16 -5.91
CA LYS A 101 -12.06 -14.30 -6.42
C LYS A 101 -12.24 -14.24 -7.94
N MET A 102 -12.18 -13.03 -8.51
CA MET A 102 -12.26 -12.78 -9.96
C MET A 102 -10.91 -12.87 -10.68
N ALA A 103 -9.79 -13.01 -9.97
CA ALA A 103 -8.46 -13.16 -10.56
C ALA A 103 -8.26 -14.57 -11.11
N LYS A 104 -9.03 -14.93 -12.13
CA LYS A 104 -9.06 -16.25 -12.76
C LYS A 104 -8.89 -16.13 -14.27
N VAL A 105 -8.42 -17.21 -14.90
CA VAL A 105 -8.39 -17.32 -16.36
C VAL A 105 -9.82 -17.16 -16.92
N GLY A 106 -9.98 -16.28 -17.89
CA GLY A 106 -11.25 -15.96 -18.53
C GLY A 106 -12.01 -14.78 -17.91
N CYS A 107 -11.65 -14.31 -16.72
CA CYS A 107 -12.18 -13.07 -16.16
C CYS A 107 -11.46 -11.86 -16.75
N ARG A 108 -12.16 -10.75 -16.80
CA ARG A 108 -11.64 -9.43 -17.22
C ARG A 108 -11.25 -8.62 -15.97
N LEU A 109 -10.39 -7.63 -16.14
CA LEU A 109 -10.06 -6.68 -15.08
C LEU A 109 -11.31 -5.93 -14.56
N SER A 110 -12.27 -5.65 -15.45
CA SER A 110 -13.57 -5.05 -15.08
C SER A 110 -14.40 -5.93 -14.15
N ASP A 111 -14.30 -7.25 -14.25
CA ASP A 111 -15.04 -8.16 -13.36
C ASP A 111 -14.50 -8.08 -11.94
N LEU A 112 -13.17 -7.97 -11.81
CA LEU A 112 -12.51 -7.73 -10.53
C LEU A 112 -12.91 -6.37 -9.94
N SER A 113 -12.85 -5.30 -10.75
CA SER A 113 -13.25 -3.96 -10.31
C SER A 113 -14.70 -3.90 -9.86
N ASN A 114 -15.61 -4.56 -10.59
CA ASN A 114 -17.01 -4.64 -10.23
C ASN A 114 -17.23 -5.39 -8.90
N ALA A 115 -16.52 -6.49 -8.68
CA ALA A 115 -16.61 -7.27 -7.44
C ALA A 115 -16.11 -6.48 -6.20
N ILE A 116 -15.14 -5.57 -6.40
CA ILE A 116 -14.67 -4.67 -5.33
C ILE A 116 -15.70 -3.58 -5.02
N GLN A 117 -16.44 -3.11 -6.02
CA GLN A 117 -17.35 -1.98 -5.91
C GLN A 117 -18.71 -2.34 -5.29
N GLN A 118 -19.16 -3.59 -5.38
CA GLN A 118 -20.42 -4.09 -4.81
C GLN A 118 -20.32 -4.37 -3.31
#